data_2f570057a05a3d8adeaa1fe605f760e0
#
_entry.id   2f570057a05a3d8adeaa1fe605f760e0
#
_cell.length_a   1.000
_cell.length_b   1.000
_cell.length_c   1.000
_cell.angle_alpha   90.00
_cell.angle_beta   90.00
_cell.angle_gamma   90.00
#
_symmetry.space_group_name_H-M   'P 1'
#
loop_
_entity.id
_entity.type
_entity.pdbx_description
1 polymer ?
#
loop_
_entity_poly.entity_id
_entity_poly.type
_entity_poly.pdbx_seq_one_letter_code
_entity_poly.pdbx_strand_id
1 'polypeptide(L)'
;MSKAFTSEAEPQGASRCPTCGRSGVRVEAVTVEALVAPDARAGLGSDVAFCAAPGCPVGYFDALGRSVPADALRSLGHPKRTDDAALVCYCFGVARGDLTPARLAEVRARIDRGEARCDRTHPAGRRCTPDLLRLLRDRTPDPA
;
A
#
# COMPACT_ATOMS: atom_id res chain seq x y z
N MET A 1 -1.16 25.80 -25.55
CA MET A 1 -1.21 25.33 -25.28
C MET A 1 -1.16 24.69 -24.75
N SER A 2 -1.12 24.69 -24.69
CA SER A 2 -1.13 23.99 -24.25
C SER A 2 -1.08 23.25 -23.60
N LYS A 3 -1.07 23.32 -23.47
CA LYS A 3 -1.05 22.58 -22.90
C LYS A 3 -1.01 21.91 -22.27
N ALA A 4 -0.95 22.27 -22.26
CA ALA A 4 -0.88 21.55 -21.72
C ALA A 4 -0.86 21.00 -20.90
N PHE A 5 -0.93 21.37 -20.77
CA PHE A 5 -0.97 20.83 -20.11
C PHE A 5 -0.90 20.15 -19.42
N THR A 6 -1.05 20.35 -19.38
CA THR A 6 -1.00 19.66 -18.96
C THR A 6 -0.76 18.98 -18.23
N SER A 7 -0.58 19.14 -18.22
CA SER A 7 -0.34 18.47 -17.79
C SER A 7 -0.30 18.16 -16.84
N GLU A 8 -0.39 18.45 -16.55
CA GLU A 8 -0.38 18.32 -15.89
C GLU A 8 -0.22 17.71 -15.06
N ALA A 9 -0.30 17.84 -14.83
CA ALA A 9 -0.25 17.35 -14.07
C ALA A 9 0.01 16.21 -13.80
N GLU A 10 0.13 15.62 -14.25
CA GLU A 10 0.38 14.63 -14.00
C GLU A 10 1.32 14.52 -13.36
N PRO A 11 1.46 14.98 -12.91
CA PRO A 11 2.54 14.82 -12.36
C PRO A 11 2.67 14.01 -11.42
N GLN A 12 2.53 13.82 -11.40
CA GLN A 12 2.75 13.06 -10.62
C GLN A 12 3.68 12.13 -10.96
N GLY A 13 4.71 12.39 -11.45
CA GLY A 13 5.87 11.75 -11.76
C GLY A 13 5.96 10.28 -11.60
N ALA A 14 6.08 9.82 -10.45
CA ALA A 14 6.32 8.43 -10.20
C ALA A 14 5.11 7.60 -10.39
N SER A 15 4.52 7.72 -11.51
CA SER A 15 3.22 7.15 -11.64
C SER A 15 3.19 5.70 -12.07
N ARG A 16 4.22 5.21 -12.78
CA ARG A 16 4.14 3.87 -13.33
C ARG A 16 5.31 3.01 -12.91
N CYS A 17 4.98 1.79 -12.46
CA CYS A 17 5.99 0.81 -12.06
C CYS A 17 6.87 0.46 -13.26
N PRO A 18 8.20 0.48 -13.09
CA PRO A 18 9.10 0.18 -14.21
C PRO A 18 9.03 -1.28 -14.67
N THR A 19 8.48 -2.17 -13.86
CA THR A 19 8.41 -3.58 -14.21
C THR A 19 7.06 -3.97 -14.77
N CYS A 20 5.95 -3.60 -14.09
CA CYS A 20 4.63 -4.03 -14.53
C CYS A 20 3.84 -2.95 -15.26
N GLY A 21 4.29 -1.70 -15.22
CA GLY A 21 3.63 -0.61 -15.93
C GLY A 21 2.37 -0.06 -15.29
N ARG A 22 1.94 -0.62 -14.16
CA ARG A 22 0.72 -0.14 -13.51
C ARG A 22 1.01 1.13 -12.72
N SER A 23 -0.02 1.94 -12.56
CA SER A 23 0.09 3.14 -11.74
C SER A 23 0.35 2.76 -10.30
N GLY A 24 1.28 3.46 -9.66
CA GLY A 24 1.57 3.27 -8.24
C GLY A 24 0.75 4.18 -7.36
N VAL A 25 0.87 3.94 -6.06
CA VAL A 25 0.24 4.77 -5.02
C VAL A 25 1.34 5.63 -4.42
N ARG A 26 1.22 6.96 -4.56
CA ARG A 26 2.23 7.84 -3.98
C ARG A 26 2.28 7.70 -2.48
N VAL A 27 3.48 7.69 -1.92
CA VAL A 27 3.68 7.55 -0.49
C VAL A 27 4.56 8.68 0.02
N GLU A 28 4.41 9.00 1.30
CA GLU A 28 5.24 9.97 1.97
C GLU A 28 6.57 9.34 2.40
N ALA A 29 7.56 10.18 2.60
CA ALA A 29 8.87 9.70 3.04
C ALA A 29 8.79 8.91 4.35
N VAL A 30 7.91 9.30 5.25
CA VAL A 30 7.77 8.62 6.54
C VAL A 30 7.38 7.15 6.36
N THR A 31 6.57 6.84 5.37
CA THR A 31 6.16 5.47 5.09
C THR A 31 7.35 4.64 4.61
N VAL A 32 8.11 5.16 3.68
CA VAL A 32 9.28 4.46 3.15
C VAL A 32 10.31 4.26 4.24
N GLU A 33 10.56 5.29 5.05
CA GLU A 33 11.54 5.20 6.13
C GLU A 33 11.14 4.17 7.17
N ALA A 34 9.85 4.04 7.43
CA ALA A 34 9.37 3.06 8.41
C ALA A 34 9.47 1.63 7.92
N LEU A 35 9.34 1.42 6.62
CA LEU A 35 9.19 0.06 6.07
C LEU A 35 10.41 -0.47 5.34
N VAL A 36 11.37 0.39 4.98
CA VAL A 36 12.56 -0.03 4.22
C VAL A 36 13.80 0.42 4.98
N ALA A 37 14.76 -0.49 5.13
CA ALA A 37 16.00 -0.18 5.83
C ALA A 37 16.79 0.91 5.09
N PRO A 38 17.59 1.72 5.82
CA PRO A 38 18.31 2.84 5.20
C PRO A 38 19.16 2.46 4.01
N ASP A 39 19.87 1.34 4.07
CA ASP A 39 20.73 0.93 2.97
C ASP A 39 19.91 0.49 1.76
N ALA A 40 18.75 -0.13 1.97
CA ALA A 40 17.90 -0.56 0.87
C ALA A 40 17.21 0.61 0.17
N ARG A 41 16.89 1.69 0.91
CA ARG A 41 16.22 2.84 0.32
C ARG A 41 17.17 3.92 -0.16
N ALA A 42 18.48 3.74 0.04
CA ALA A 42 19.46 4.78 -0.27
C ALA A 42 19.45 5.18 -1.74
N GLY A 43 19.07 4.26 -2.63
CA GLY A 43 19.02 4.55 -4.06
C GLY A 43 17.76 5.23 -4.54
N LEU A 44 16.74 5.36 -3.67
CA LEU A 44 15.48 5.99 -4.07
C LEU A 44 15.59 7.51 -4.00
N GLY A 45 15.00 8.17 -4.97
CA GLY A 45 14.89 9.61 -4.96
C GLY A 45 13.60 10.06 -4.32
N SER A 46 13.12 11.22 -4.77
CA SER A 46 11.84 11.76 -4.34
C SER A 46 10.71 11.16 -5.18
N ASP A 47 9.49 11.51 -4.82
CA ASP A 47 8.30 11.07 -5.57
C ASP A 47 8.22 9.55 -5.65
N VAL A 48 8.25 8.92 -4.49
CA VAL A 48 8.19 7.45 -4.40
C VAL A 48 6.74 6.99 -4.42
N ALA A 49 6.50 5.89 -5.12
CA ALA A 49 5.19 5.26 -5.18
C ALA A 49 5.30 3.79 -4.84
N PHE A 50 4.24 3.25 -4.27
CA PHE A 50 4.11 1.83 -3.96
C PHE A 50 3.46 1.11 -5.14
N CYS A 51 4.06 0.02 -5.60
CA CYS A 51 3.45 -0.83 -6.61
C CYS A 51 2.53 -1.82 -5.92
N ALA A 52 1.23 -1.71 -6.15
CA ALA A 52 0.24 -2.54 -5.47
C ALA A 52 -0.10 -3.80 -6.27
N ALA A 53 0.53 -4.02 -7.42
CA ALA A 53 0.18 -5.14 -8.29
C ALA A 53 0.56 -6.48 -7.66
N PRO A 54 -0.40 -7.41 -7.51
CA PRO A 54 -0.07 -8.74 -7.02
C PRO A 54 0.90 -9.42 -7.97
N GLY A 55 1.90 -10.08 -7.41
CA GLY A 55 2.87 -10.82 -8.21
C GLY A 55 3.99 -10.00 -8.80
N CYS A 56 3.91 -8.68 -8.79
CA CYS A 56 5.01 -7.85 -9.26
C CYS A 56 6.09 -7.79 -8.18
N PRO A 57 7.38 -7.99 -8.52
CA PRO A 57 8.45 -8.00 -7.52
C PRO A 57 8.81 -6.63 -6.97
N VAL A 58 8.32 -5.55 -7.59
CA VAL A 58 8.65 -4.19 -7.13
C VAL A 58 7.79 -3.82 -5.93
N GLY A 59 8.43 -3.26 -4.90
CA GLY A 59 7.71 -2.69 -3.76
C GLY A 59 7.51 -1.20 -3.94
N TYR A 60 8.60 -0.44 -3.97
CA TYR A 60 8.56 1.00 -4.20
C TYR A 60 9.38 1.36 -5.43
N PHE A 61 9.00 2.44 -6.08
CA PHE A 61 9.76 2.97 -7.22
C PHE A 61 9.67 4.49 -7.23
N ASP A 62 10.63 5.14 -7.89
CA ASP A 62 10.67 6.59 -7.94
C ASP A 62 10.48 7.09 -9.37
N ALA A 63 10.51 8.42 -9.53
CA ALA A 63 10.26 9.07 -10.82
C ALA A 63 11.28 8.70 -11.88
N LEU A 64 12.47 8.25 -11.49
CA LEU A 64 13.53 7.88 -12.42
C LEU A 64 13.57 6.38 -12.69
N GLY A 65 12.61 5.64 -12.18
CA GLY A 65 12.55 4.20 -12.43
C GLY A 65 13.42 3.36 -11.50
N ARG A 66 14.02 3.97 -10.48
CA ARG A 66 14.75 3.20 -9.48
C ARG A 66 13.75 2.53 -8.56
N SER A 67 14.07 1.35 -8.07
CA SER A 67 13.08 0.58 -7.32
C SER A 67 13.71 -0.17 -6.15
N VAL A 68 12.82 -0.55 -5.22
CA VAL A 68 13.13 -1.41 -4.08
C VAL A 68 12.24 -2.63 -4.22
N PRO A 69 12.79 -3.85 -4.10
CA PRO A 69 11.96 -5.04 -4.22
C PRO A 69 10.95 -5.15 -3.09
N ALA A 70 9.84 -5.81 -3.38
CA ALA A 70 8.77 -5.98 -2.41
C ALA A 70 9.24 -6.71 -1.16
N ASP A 71 10.15 -7.68 -1.31
CA ASP A 71 10.64 -8.47 -0.18
C ASP A 71 11.57 -7.68 0.73
N ALA A 72 11.98 -6.47 0.35
CA ALA A 72 12.76 -5.61 1.23
C ALA A 72 11.88 -4.81 2.20
N LEU A 73 10.57 -4.86 2.05
CA LEU A 73 9.67 -4.17 2.95
C LEU A 73 9.49 -4.98 4.23
N ARG A 74 9.46 -4.28 5.37
CA ARG A 74 9.29 -4.95 6.67
C ARG A 74 7.92 -5.58 6.82
N SER A 75 6.92 -5.03 6.14
CA SER A 75 5.56 -5.56 6.15
C SER A 75 5.06 -5.67 4.72
N LEU A 76 4.55 -6.81 4.35
CA LEU A 76 4.03 -7.00 3.00
C LEU A 76 2.84 -7.94 3.06
N GLY A 77 1.69 -7.43 2.67
CA GLY A 77 0.46 -8.20 2.65
C GLY A 77 -0.43 -7.70 1.52
N HIS A 78 -1.72 -7.59 1.80
CA HIS A 78 -2.66 -7.05 0.83
C HIS A 78 -2.29 -5.62 0.46
N PRO A 79 -2.38 -5.20 -0.81
CA PRO A 79 -2.90 -5.98 -1.94
C PRO A 79 -1.84 -6.81 -2.67
N LYS A 80 -0.58 -6.70 -2.30
CA LYS A 80 0.51 -7.41 -2.95
C LYS A 80 0.35 -8.93 -2.82
N ARG A 81 -0.01 -9.37 -1.62
CA ARG A 81 -0.26 -10.77 -1.34
C ARG A 81 -1.75 -10.99 -1.19
N THR A 82 -2.22 -12.14 -1.63
CA THR A 82 -3.64 -12.45 -1.65
C THR A 82 -3.97 -13.75 -0.90
N ASP A 83 -2.99 -14.38 -0.27
CA ASP A 83 -3.21 -15.59 0.51
C ASP A 83 -3.85 -15.25 1.86
N ASP A 84 -4.34 -16.27 2.55
CA ASP A 84 -5.05 -16.08 3.82
C ASP A 84 -4.15 -15.56 4.94
N ALA A 85 -2.84 -15.80 4.85
CA ALA A 85 -1.90 -15.31 5.84
C ALA A 85 -1.48 -13.86 5.61
N ALA A 86 -1.83 -13.28 4.45
CA ALA A 86 -1.43 -11.92 4.11
C ALA A 86 -2.11 -10.92 5.05
N LEU A 87 -1.32 -9.97 5.56
CA LEU A 87 -1.88 -8.92 6.41
C LEU A 87 -2.82 -8.04 5.62
N VAL A 88 -3.96 -7.74 6.19
CA VAL A 88 -4.91 -6.77 5.63
C VAL A 88 -5.04 -5.57 6.54
N CYS A 89 -4.77 -5.74 7.83
CA CYS A 89 -4.64 -4.63 8.77
C CYS A 89 -3.24 -4.71 9.37
N TYR A 90 -2.40 -3.78 8.97
CA TYR A 90 -0.99 -3.81 9.34
C TYR A 90 -0.74 -3.32 10.76
N CYS A 91 -1.54 -2.36 11.23
CA CYS A 91 -1.36 -1.80 12.56
C CYS A 91 -1.67 -2.82 13.65
N PHE A 92 -2.65 -3.66 13.42
CA PHE A 92 -3.16 -4.56 14.46
C PHE A 92 -2.98 -6.02 14.09
N GLY A 93 -2.26 -6.29 13.00
CA GLY A 93 -1.84 -7.65 12.67
C GLY A 93 -2.96 -8.59 12.24
N VAL A 94 -3.98 -8.09 11.58
CA VAL A 94 -5.08 -8.94 11.12
C VAL A 94 -4.74 -9.53 9.75
N ALA A 95 -4.76 -10.85 9.65
CA ALA A 95 -4.54 -11.53 8.38
C ALA A 95 -5.86 -11.65 7.61
N ARG A 96 -5.75 -11.81 6.29
CA ARG A 96 -6.92 -11.89 5.42
C ARG A 96 -7.87 -13.01 5.84
N GLY A 97 -7.33 -14.16 6.22
CA GLY A 97 -8.15 -15.28 6.62
C GLY A 97 -8.86 -15.08 7.95
N ASP A 98 -8.37 -14.15 8.77
CA ASP A 98 -8.96 -13.84 10.08
C ASP A 98 -9.91 -12.67 10.06
N LEU A 99 -10.11 -12.07 8.90
CA LEU A 99 -10.99 -10.90 8.80
C LEU A 99 -12.44 -11.30 8.86
N THR A 100 -13.15 -10.76 9.84
CA THR A 100 -14.58 -10.96 10.05
C THR A 100 -15.20 -9.61 10.35
N PRO A 101 -16.54 -9.48 10.28
CA PRO A 101 -17.17 -8.23 10.70
C PRO A 101 -16.83 -7.84 12.14
N ALA A 102 -16.69 -8.82 13.03
CA ALA A 102 -16.33 -8.53 14.42
C ALA A 102 -14.91 -7.99 14.53
N ARG A 103 -13.98 -8.57 13.78
CA ARG A 103 -12.60 -8.07 13.77
C ARG A 103 -12.54 -6.68 13.17
N LEU A 104 -13.30 -6.43 12.12
CA LEU A 104 -13.34 -5.09 11.54
C LEU A 104 -13.85 -4.07 12.56
N ALA A 105 -14.88 -4.43 13.33
CA ALA A 105 -15.40 -3.54 14.36
C ALA A 105 -14.35 -3.24 15.42
N GLU A 106 -13.56 -4.24 15.84
CA GLU A 106 -12.45 -4.03 16.77
C GLU A 106 -11.41 -3.08 16.21
N VAL A 107 -11.04 -3.28 14.95
CA VAL A 107 -10.05 -2.42 14.30
C VAL A 107 -10.55 -0.99 14.25
N ARG A 108 -11.80 -0.78 13.86
CA ARG A 108 -12.36 0.56 13.76
C ARG A 108 -12.42 1.25 15.12
N ALA A 109 -12.76 0.50 16.16
CA ALA A 109 -12.77 1.07 17.51
C ALA A 109 -11.37 1.52 17.93
N ARG A 110 -10.35 0.74 17.59
CA ARG A 110 -8.97 1.11 17.92
C ARG A 110 -8.49 2.30 17.10
N ILE A 111 -8.90 2.37 15.84
CA ILE A 111 -8.58 3.53 15.01
C ILE A 111 -9.22 4.79 15.61
N ASP A 112 -10.47 4.69 16.05
CA ASP A 112 -11.16 5.81 16.65
C ASP A 112 -10.49 6.29 17.94
N ARG A 113 -9.80 5.41 18.64
CA ARG A 113 -9.02 5.76 19.83
C ARG A 113 -7.64 6.31 19.51
N GLY A 114 -7.31 6.47 18.24
CA GLY A 114 -6.03 7.03 17.83
C GLY A 114 -4.86 6.06 17.88
N GLU A 115 -5.12 4.76 17.89
CA GLU A 115 -4.07 3.76 18.01
C GLU A 115 -3.44 3.37 16.67
N ALA A 116 -4.02 3.79 15.55
CA ALA A 116 -3.53 3.39 14.24
C ALA A 116 -2.27 4.16 13.84
N ARG A 117 -1.40 3.49 13.12
CA ARG A 117 -0.18 4.06 12.56
C ARG A 117 -0.02 3.65 11.11
N CYS A 118 -1.09 3.81 10.32
CA CYS A 118 -1.11 3.30 8.94
C CYS A 118 -0.06 3.95 8.06
N ASP A 119 0.32 5.20 8.34
CA ASP A 119 1.38 5.87 7.60
C ASP A 119 2.75 5.23 7.80
N ARG A 120 2.92 4.40 8.84
CA ARG A 120 4.19 3.75 9.17
C ARG A 120 4.12 2.24 9.09
N THR A 121 2.96 1.67 8.88
CA THR A 121 2.79 0.21 8.86
C THR A 121 2.26 -0.28 7.52
N HIS A 122 1.40 0.49 6.88
CA HIS A 122 0.81 0.10 5.60
C HIS A 122 1.72 0.54 4.47
N PRO A 123 2.09 -0.36 3.55
CA PRO A 123 3.02 0.02 2.47
C PRO A 123 2.53 1.16 1.60
N ALA A 124 1.23 1.32 1.44
CA ALA A 124 0.67 2.45 0.68
C ALA A 124 0.49 3.69 1.54
N GLY A 125 0.84 3.63 2.83
CA GLY A 125 0.81 4.79 3.72
C GLY A 125 -0.58 5.30 4.04
N ARG A 126 -1.61 4.47 3.88
CA ARG A 126 -2.99 4.90 4.05
C ARG A 126 -3.74 3.90 4.90
N ARG A 127 -4.93 4.30 5.36
CA ARG A 127 -5.78 3.43 6.17
C ARG A 127 -6.21 2.20 5.40
N CYS A 128 -6.28 1.10 6.11
CA CYS A 128 -6.72 -0.18 5.53
C CYS A 128 -8.23 -0.35 5.54
N THR A 129 -8.98 0.51 6.23
CA THR A 129 -10.43 0.34 6.38
C THR A 129 -11.18 0.14 5.06
N PRO A 130 -10.93 0.95 4.02
CA PRO A 130 -11.62 0.71 2.75
C PRO A 130 -11.33 -0.67 2.17
N ASP A 131 -10.10 -1.13 2.30
CA ASP A 131 -9.72 -2.46 1.82
C ASP A 131 -10.40 -3.55 2.63
N LEU A 132 -10.48 -3.37 3.95
CA LEU A 132 -11.16 -4.36 4.82
C LEU A 132 -12.64 -4.47 4.45
N LEU A 133 -13.29 -3.35 4.23
CA LEU A 133 -14.70 -3.36 3.84
C LEU A 133 -14.90 -4.07 2.50
N ARG A 134 -14.01 -3.78 1.54
CA ARG A 134 -14.10 -4.41 0.22
C ARG A 134 -13.89 -5.91 0.31
N LEU A 135 -12.89 -6.34 1.08
CA LEU A 135 -12.59 -7.76 1.23
C LEU A 135 -13.74 -8.52 1.88
N LEU A 136 -14.38 -7.92 2.89
CA LEU A 136 -15.54 -8.57 3.51
C LEU A 136 -16.71 -8.66 2.55
N ARG A 137 -16.95 -7.61 1.78
CA ARG A 137 -18.04 -7.60 0.80
C ARG A 137 -17.83 -8.68 -0.25
N ASP A 138 -16.60 -8.81 -0.74
CA ASP A 138 -16.29 -9.78 -1.79
C ASP A 138 -16.35 -11.21 -1.28
N ARG A 139 -16.03 -11.42 -0.01
CA ARG A 139 -16.03 -12.76 0.57
C ARG A 139 -17.42 -13.23 0.92
N THR A 140 -18.32 -12.32 1.26
CA THR A 140 -19.68 -12.65 1.66
C THR A 140 -20.59 -12.43 0.47
N PRO A 141 -20.95 -13.50 -0.26
CA PRO A 141 -21.81 -13.32 -1.41
C PRO A 141 -23.17 -12.82 -0.96
N ASP A 142 -23.78 -12.03 -1.83
CA ASP A 142 -25.11 -11.53 -1.56
C ASP A 142 -26.03 -12.68 -1.28
N PRO A 143 -26.79 -12.61 -0.21
CA PRO A 143 -27.83 -13.60 0.00
C PRO A 143 -28.90 -13.32 -1.03
N ALA A 144 -28.85 -13.89 -2.09
CA ALA A 144 -29.71 -13.61 -3.23
C ALA A 144 -31.19 -13.55 -2.86
#